data_c974adcb642e0f42465110ab3fd70607
#
_entry.id   c974adcb642e0f42465110ab3fd70607
#
_cell.length_a   1.000
_cell.length_b   1.000
_cell.length_c   1.000
_cell.angle_alpha   90.00
_cell.angle_beta   90.00
_cell.angle_gamma   90.00
#
_symmetry.space_group_name_H-M   'P 1'
#
loop_
_entity.id
_entity.type
_entity.pdbx_description
1 polymer ?
#
loop_
_entity_poly.entity_id
_entity_poly.type
_entity_poly.pdbx_seq_one_letter_code
_entity_poly.pdbx_strand_id
1 'polypeptide(L)'
;MTKILTYAGTFKQYLLMDELLANFPEWIVGEGDDRQCLLYLEGNEQGVRLTVPDTADEGEIQVVIDAHDPEALSVGEVKQAYRDDARARFLLSQLADKTPEEIYVLLQDKMDGWQNLSQAKADLREWLPLMAAVIAWKVID
;
A
#
# COMPACT_ATOMS: atom_id res chain seq x y z
N MET A 1 -5.41 9.94 -30.62
CA MET A 1 -3.97 10.14 -30.95
C MET A 1 -3.18 10.29 -29.67
N THR A 2 -1.90 10.00 -29.72
CA THR A 2 -1.02 10.02 -28.55
C THR A 2 0.27 10.78 -28.89
N LYS A 3 0.89 11.39 -27.89
CA LYS A 3 2.21 12.00 -27.99
C LYS A 3 3.21 11.30 -27.06
N ILE A 4 4.48 11.47 -27.38
CA ILE A 4 5.58 10.86 -26.63
C ILE A 4 6.37 11.97 -25.94
N LEU A 5 6.56 11.83 -24.63
CA LEU A 5 7.37 12.73 -23.81
C LEU A 5 8.54 11.92 -23.21
N THR A 6 9.70 12.55 -23.12
CA THR A 6 10.90 11.89 -22.58
C THR A 6 11.52 12.77 -21.49
N TYR A 7 11.79 12.16 -20.36
CA TYR A 7 12.38 12.81 -19.18
C TYR A 7 13.64 12.09 -18.78
N ALA A 8 14.73 12.82 -18.59
CA ALA A 8 15.99 12.29 -18.10
C ALA A 8 15.99 12.22 -16.56
N GLY A 9 16.61 11.21 -16.01
CA GLY A 9 16.74 11.03 -14.56
C GLY A 9 16.53 9.60 -14.10
N THR A 10 16.52 9.41 -12.79
CA THR A 10 16.23 8.12 -12.16
C THR A 10 14.78 8.10 -11.71
N PHE A 11 14.03 7.11 -12.16
CA PHE A 11 12.60 6.98 -11.86
C PHE A 11 12.28 5.57 -11.38
N LYS A 12 11.42 5.51 -10.37
CA LYS A 12 10.78 4.28 -9.93
C LYS A 12 9.48 4.10 -10.74
N GLN A 13 9.55 3.33 -11.81
CA GLN A 13 8.52 3.30 -12.86
C GLN A 13 7.11 3.02 -12.33
N TYR A 14 6.94 2.02 -11.47
CA TYR A 14 5.61 1.69 -10.91
C TYR A 14 5.05 2.80 -10.03
N LEU A 15 5.90 3.42 -9.21
CA LEU A 15 5.48 4.55 -8.37
C LEU A 15 5.12 5.76 -9.22
N LEU A 16 5.94 6.09 -10.21
CA LEU A 16 5.66 7.20 -11.14
C LEU A 16 4.37 6.97 -11.93
N MET A 17 4.10 5.73 -12.34
CA MET A 17 2.84 5.39 -13.01
C MET A 17 1.64 5.62 -12.09
N ASP A 18 1.72 5.21 -10.83
CA ASP A 18 0.66 5.43 -9.84
C ASP A 18 0.44 6.92 -9.56
N GLU A 19 1.52 7.70 -9.46
CA GLU A 19 1.48 9.15 -9.25
C GLU A 19 0.83 9.88 -10.45
N LEU A 20 1.20 9.52 -11.68
CA LEU A 20 0.60 10.07 -12.89
C LEU A 20 -0.89 9.72 -12.98
N LEU A 21 -1.27 8.47 -12.76
CA LEU A 21 -2.68 8.05 -12.81
C LEU A 21 -3.53 8.64 -11.67
N ALA A 22 -2.92 8.97 -10.53
CA ALA A 22 -3.59 9.67 -9.44
C ALA A 22 -3.87 11.14 -9.79
N ASN A 23 -2.98 11.79 -10.55
CA ASN A 23 -3.14 13.17 -11.00
C ASN A 23 -4.00 13.29 -12.28
N PHE A 24 -4.01 12.25 -13.11
CA PHE A 24 -4.74 12.21 -14.39
C PHE A 24 -5.67 10.97 -14.43
N PRO A 25 -6.70 10.92 -13.57
CA PRO A 25 -7.61 9.76 -13.50
C PRO A 25 -8.40 9.52 -14.79
N GLU A 26 -8.56 10.54 -15.62
CA GLU A 26 -9.20 10.48 -16.95
C GLU A 26 -8.43 9.64 -17.98
N TRP A 27 -7.15 9.34 -17.71
CA TRP A 27 -6.38 8.42 -18.56
C TRP A 27 -6.73 6.95 -18.33
N ILE A 28 -7.59 6.67 -17.37
CA ILE A 28 -8.19 5.36 -17.20
C ILE A 28 -9.62 5.43 -17.75
N VAL A 29 -9.86 4.75 -18.88
CA VAL A 29 -11.16 4.73 -19.56
C VAL A 29 -11.79 3.34 -19.50
N GLY A 30 -13.14 3.29 -19.52
CA GLY A 30 -13.91 2.04 -19.43
C GLY A 30 -14.17 1.62 -17.98
N GLU A 31 -14.99 0.59 -17.84
CA GLU A 31 -15.37 0.03 -16.53
C GLU A 31 -15.17 -1.51 -16.53
N GLY A 32 -14.93 -2.06 -15.36
CA GLY A 32 -14.78 -3.50 -15.19
C GLY A 32 -13.66 -4.10 -16.05
N ASP A 33 -13.97 -5.14 -16.80
CA ASP A 33 -13.01 -5.87 -17.63
C ASP A 33 -12.60 -5.10 -18.90
N ASP A 34 -13.38 -4.08 -19.31
CA ASP A 34 -13.08 -3.22 -20.46
C ASP A 34 -12.20 -2.01 -20.10
N ARG A 35 -11.68 -1.97 -18.91
CA ARG A 35 -10.83 -0.87 -18.41
C ARG A 35 -9.52 -0.82 -19.18
N GLN A 36 -9.22 0.35 -19.76
CA GLN A 36 -8.00 0.61 -20.52
C GLN A 36 -7.24 1.79 -19.90
N CYS A 37 -5.92 1.69 -19.89
CA CYS A 37 -5.04 2.78 -19.51
C CYS A 37 -4.47 3.44 -20.76
N LEU A 38 -4.63 4.76 -20.88
CA LEU A 38 -4.11 5.56 -21.97
C LEU A 38 -2.65 5.99 -21.75
N LEU A 39 -2.11 5.76 -20.56
CA LEU A 39 -0.71 5.99 -20.24
C LEU A 39 0.08 4.71 -20.51
N TYR A 40 1.16 4.84 -21.26
CA TYR A 40 2.19 3.83 -21.38
C TYR A 40 3.55 4.41 -20.96
N LEU A 41 4.26 3.70 -20.08
CA LEU A 41 5.50 4.14 -19.47
C LEU A 41 6.60 3.10 -19.72
N GLU A 42 7.70 3.56 -20.31
CA GLU A 42 8.94 2.80 -20.48
C GLU A 42 10.07 3.57 -19.82
N GLY A 43 10.89 2.87 -19.04
CA GLY A 43 12.02 3.52 -18.38
C GLY A 43 13.25 2.63 -18.32
N ASN A 44 14.39 3.28 -18.12
CA ASN A 44 15.69 2.66 -17.86
C ASN A 44 16.45 3.53 -16.84
N GLU A 45 17.72 3.20 -16.62
CA GLU A 45 18.58 3.94 -15.68
C GLU A 45 18.85 5.40 -16.10
N GLN A 46 18.59 5.78 -17.35
CA GLN A 46 18.85 7.10 -17.89
C GLN A 46 17.62 8.02 -17.92
N GLY A 47 16.43 7.46 -17.85
CA GLY A 47 15.20 8.24 -17.89
C GLY A 47 13.96 7.42 -18.16
N VAL A 48 12.85 8.15 -18.38
CA VAL A 48 11.54 7.60 -18.66
C VAL A 48 10.94 8.18 -19.92
N ARG A 49 10.22 7.36 -20.66
CA ARG A 49 9.46 7.73 -21.86
C ARG A 49 7.98 7.46 -21.59
N LEU A 50 7.18 8.48 -21.72
CA LEU A 50 5.74 8.43 -21.53
C LEU A 50 5.04 8.53 -22.89
N THR A 51 4.09 7.64 -23.13
CA THR A 51 3.11 7.80 -24.21
C THR A 51 1.79 8.18 -23.57
N VAL A 52 1.29 9.37 -23.88
CA VAL A 52 0.12 9.99 -23.27
C VAL A 52 -0.85 10.49 -24.34
N PRO A 53 -2.13 10.77 -24.00
CA PRO A 53 -3.05 11.42 -24.95
C PRO A 53 -2.49 12.76 -25.46
N ASP A 54 -2.78 13.11 -26.71
CA ASP A 54 -2.35 14.40 -27.30
C ASP A 54 -2.84 15.62 -26.52
N THR A 55 -3.97 15.48 -25.83
CA THR A 55 -4.60 16.51 -25.01
C THR A 55 -3.94 16.70 -23.64
N ALA A 56 -3.02 15.83 -23.26
CA ALA A 56 -2.35 15.91 -21.96
C ALA A 56 -1.52 17.20 -21.84
N ASP A 57 -1.62 17.88 -20.71
CA ASP A 57 -0.83 19.07 -20.42
C ASP A 57 0.59 18.70 -19.97
N GLU A 58 1.58 19.13 -20.72
CA GLU A 58 2.98 18.81 -20.46
C GLU A 58 3.51 19.53 -19.21
N GLY A 59 2.97 20.70 -18.90
CA GLY A 59 3.34 21.45 -17.71
C GLY A 59 2.86 20.75 -16.42
N GLU A 60 1.64 20.23 -16.43
CA GLU A 60 1.10 19.46 -15.31
C GLU A 60 1.84 18.13 -15.14
N ILE A 61 2.18 17.45 -16.24
CA ILE A 61 3.01 16.23 -16.20
C ILE A 61 4.40 16.55 -15.61
N GLN A 62 5.02 17.67 -16.04
CA GLN A 62 6.33 18.08 -15.51
C GLN A 62 6.30 18.29 -14.00
N VAL A 63 5.20 18.83 -13.44
CA VAL A 63 5.04 19.00 -11.99
C VAL A 63 5.09 17.65 -11.27
N VAL A 64 4.43 16.62 -11.81
CA VAL A 64 4.46 15.26 -11.24
C VAL A 64 5.87 14.66 -11.35
N ILE A 65 6.52 14.81 -12.49
CA ILE A 65 7.90 14.36 -12.73
C ILE A 65 8.89 14.99 -11.73
N ASP A 66 8.77 16.30 -11.51
CA ASP A 66 9.65 17.05 -10.61
C ASP A 66 9.41 16.71 -9.12
N ALA A 67 8.18 16.31 -8.78
CA ALA A 67 7.80 15.90 -7.44
C ALA A 67 8.11 14.42 -7.14
N HIS A 68 8.42 13.62 -8.17
CA HIS A 68 8.69 12.19 -8.02
C HIS A 68 9.95 11.94 -7.19
N ASP A 69 9.81 11.13 -6.15
CA ASP A 69 10.92 10.64 -5.33
C ASP A 69 11.17 9.16 -5.63
N PRO A 70 12.27 8.81 -6.33
CA PRO A 70 12.57 7.41 -6.68
C PRO A 70 12.88 6.54 -5.45
N GLU A 71 13.21 7.13 -4.31
CA GLU A 71 13.46 6.42 -3.05
C GLU A 71 12.19 6.20 -2.22
N ALA A 72 11.07 6.85 -2.57
CA ALA A 72 9.81 6.66 -1.87
C ALA A 72 9.27 5.24 -2.07
N LEU A 73 8.56 4.75 -1.06
CA LEU A 73 7.92 3.44 -1.13
C LEU A 73 6.61 3.53 -1.94
N SER A 74 6.45 2.64 -2.89
CA SER A 74 5.15 2.45 -3.56
C SER A 74 4.09 1.91 -2.59
N VAL A 75 2.82 2.03 -2.93
CA VAL A 75 1.71 1.47 -2.13
C VAL A 75 1.90 -0.02 -1.87
N GLY A 76 2.39 -0.78 -2.86
CA GLY A 76 2.69 -2.21 -2.71
C GLY A 76 3.80 -2.48 -1.70
N GLU A 77 4.89 -1.70 -1.75
CA GLU A 77 6.02 -1.83 -0.80
C GLU A 77 5.63 -1.42 0.61
N VAL A 78 4.84 -0.37 0.79
CA VAL A 78 4.28 0.02 2.10
C VAL A 78 3.42 -1.10 2.66
N LYS A 79 2.53 -1.71 1.85
CA LYS A 79 1.72 -2.85 2.27
C LYS A 79 2.58 -4.05 2.65
N GLN A 80 3.63 -4.35 1.88
CA GLN A 80 4.52 -5.46 2.16
C GLN A 80 5.31 -5.22 3.46
N ALA A 81 5.87 -4.03 3.64
CA ALA A 81 6.57 -3.66 4.88
C ALA A 81 5.64 -3.78 6.10
N TYR A 82 4.37 -3.38 5.97
CA TYR A 82 3.38 -3.51 7.03
C TYR A 82 3.06 -4.97 7.34
N ARG A 83 2.94 -5.84 6.33
CA ARG A 83 2.76 -7.28 6.51
C ARG A 83 3.94 -7.94 7.22
N ASP A 84 5.16 -7.56 6.82
CA ASP A 84 6.39 -8.11 7.41
C ASP A 84 6.52 -7.71 8.88
N ASP A 85 6.21 -6.45 9.22
CA ASP A 85 6.15 -5.96 10.59
C ASP A 85 5.04 -6.67 11.40
N ALA A 86 3.85 -6.81 10.83
CA ALA A 86 2.73 -7.51 11.43
C ALA A 86 3.06 -8.98 11.72
N ARG A 87 3.69 -9.66 10.75
CA ARG A 87 4.15 -11.04 10.91
C ARG A 87 5.21 -11.15 12.00
N ALA A 88 6.20 -10.25 12.01
CA ALA A 88 7.25 -10.25 13.03
C ALA A 88 6.66 -10.06 14.44
N ARG A 89 5.73 -9.12 14.60
CA ARG A 89 5.02 -8.89 15.88
C ARG A 89 4.23 -10.11 16.33
N PHE A 90 3.52 -10.77 15.39
CA PHE A 90 2.78 -11.99 15.69
C PHE A 90 3.71 -13.10 16.15
N LEU A 91 4.81 -13.34 15.43
CA LEU A 91 5.80 -14.39 15.78
C LEU A 91 6.48 -14.15 17.12
N LEU A 92 6.66 -12.88 17.52
CA LEU A 92 7.20 -12.52 18.84
C LEU A 92 6.14 -12.54 19.96
N SER A 93 4.86 -12.65 19.61
CA SER A 93 3.78 -12.67 20.58
C SER A 93 3.63 -14.06 21.23
N GLN A 94 3.02 -14.06 22.40
CA GLN A 94 2.62 -15.31 23.09
C GLN A 94 1.56 -16.13 22.33
N LEU A 95 1.05 -15.61 21.21
CA LEU A 95 0.01 -16.25 20.40
C LEU A 95 0.58 -17.08 19.26
N ALA A 96 1.87 -16.96 18.96
CA ALA A 96 2.50 -17.59 17.78
C ALA A 96 2.37 -19.12 17.76
N ASP A 97 2.47 -19.76 18.93
CA ASP A 97 2.44 -21.22 19.08
C ASP A 97 1.05 -21.76 19.39
N LYS A 98 0.01 -20.90 19.33
CA LYS A 98 -1.36 -21.28 19.72
C LYS A 98 -2.24 -21.53 18.53
N THR A 99 -3.15 -22.50 18.66
CA THR A 99 -4.23 -22.71 17.70
C THR A 99 -5.27 -21.58 17.81
N PRO A 100 -6.12 -21.38 16.79
CA PRO A 100 -7.22 -20.40 16.84
C PRO A 100 -8.14 -20.63 18.05
N GLU A 101 -8.41 -21.89 18.40
CA GLU A 101 -9.23 -22.27 19.55
C GLU A 101 -8.58 -21.88 20.87
N GLU A 102 -7.27 -22.11 21.01
CA GLU A 102 -6.51 -21.72 22.20
C GLU A 102 -6.43 -20.19 22.34
N ILE A 103 -6.29 -19.46 21.22
CA ILE A 103 -6.34 -17.99 21.20
C ILE A 103 -7.71 -17.50 21.66
N TYR A 104 -8.80 -18.12 21.16
CA TYR A 104 -10.15 -17.77 21.55
C TYR A 104 -10.39 -17.97 23.06
N VAL A 105 -9.99 -19.12 23.62
CA VAL A 105 -10.10 -19.39 25.05
C VAL A 105 -9.30 -18.38 25.86
N LEU A 106 -8.07 -18.07 25.44
CA LEU A 106 -7.22 -17.09 26.12
C LEU A 106 -7.84 -15.69 26.14
N LEU A 107 -8.50 -15.29 25.04
CA LEU A 107 -9.22 -14.02 24.95
C LEU A 107 -10.44 -14.01 25.89
N GLN A 108 -11.21 -15.09 25.93
CA GLN A 108 -12.36 -15.20 26.84
C GLN A 108 -11.91 -15.14 28.31
N ASP A 109 -10.89 -15.89 28.70
CA ASP A 109 -10.35 -15.86 30.05
C ASP A 109 -9.90 -14.46 30.48
N LYS A 110 -9.27 -13.74 29.54
CA LYS A 110 -8.89 -12.34 29.77
C LYS A 110 -10.10 -11.43 29.99
N MET A 111 -11.12 -11.56 29.14
CA MET A 111 -12.35 -10.75 29.22
C MET A 111 -13.14 -11.06 30.51
N ASP A 112 -13.23 -12.33 30.87
CA ASP A 112 -13.92 -12.77 32.10
C ASP A 112 -13.20 -12.29 33.37
N GLY A 113 -11.89 -12.04 33.28
CA GLY A 113 -11.10 -11.46 34.36
C GLY A 113 -11.24 -9.94 34.53
N TRP A 114 -11.91 -9.24 33.63
CA TRP A 114 -12.07 -7.78 33.72
C TRP A 114 -13.03 -7.39 34.84
N GLN A 115 -12.50 -6.72 35.85
CA GLN A 115 -13.29 -6.23 36.99
C GLN A 115 -13.71 -4.75 36.80
N ASN A 116 -13.02 -4.03 35.93
CA ASN A 116 -13.27 -2.61 35.66
C ASN A 116 -12.77 -2.18 34.29
N LEU A 117 -13.17 -0.98 33.88
CA LEU A 117 -12.83 -0.39 32.58
C LEU A 117 -11.31 -0.16 32.40
N SER A 118 -10.57 0.09 33.49
CA SER A 118 -9.13 0.29 33.43
C SER A 118 -8.38 -0.96 33.03
N GLN A 119 -8.77 -2.12 33.56
CA GLN A 119 -8.21 -3.42 33.18
C GLN A 119 -8.55 -3.75 31.72
N ALA A 120 -9.82 -3.58 31.34
CA ALA A 120 -10.24 -3.76 29.94
C ALA A 120 -9.43 -2.92 28.96
N LYS A 121 -9.23 -1.64 29.27
CA LYS A 121 -8.42 -0.74 28.45
C LYS A 121 -6.95 -1.15 28.38
N ALA A 122 -6.36 -1.62 29.48
CA ALA A 122 -4.98 -2.07 29.51
C ALA A 122 -4.78 -3.30 28.61
N ASP A 123 -5.65 -4.30 28.76
CA ASP A 123 -5.61 -5.52 27.95
C ASP A 123 -5.87 -5.21 26.46
N LEU A 124 -6.83 -4.36 26.15
CA LEU A 124 -7.11 -3.95 24.77
C LEU A 124 -5.94 -3.19 24.13
N ARG A 125 -5.22 -2.35 24.87
CA ARG A 125 -4.02 -1.68 24.37
C ARG A 125 -2.92 -2.67 24.01
N GLU A 126 -2.80 -3.77 24.73
CA GLU A 126 -1.85 -4.84 24.42
C GLU A 126 -2.29 -5.68 23.22
N TRP A 127 -3.58 -6.01 23.13
CA TRP A 127 -4.11 -6.98 22.19
C TRP A 127 -4.56 -6.42 20.86
N LEU A 128 -5.10 -5.20 20.83
CA LEU A 128 -5.55 -4.56 19.58
C LEU A 128 -4.43 -4.44 18.53
N PRO A 129 -3.19 -4.07 18.88
CA PRO A 129 -2.10 -4.07 17.91
C PRO A 129 -1.79 -5.47 17.35
N LEU A 130 -1.88 -6.52 18.19
CA LEU A 130 -1.66 -7.90 17.75
C LEU A 130 -2.78 -8.38 16.83
N MET A 131 -4.02 -8.07 17.16
CA MET A 131 -5.19 -8.39 16.32
C MET A 131 -5.11 -7.64 14.98
N ALA A 132 -4.78 -6.35 15.02
CA ALA A 132 -4.58 -5.54 13.81
C ALA A 132 -3.45 -6.12 12.94
N ALA A 133 -2.36 -6.58 13.56
CA ALA A 133 -1.26 -7.22 12.86
C ALA A 133 -1.68 -8.54 12.19
N VAL A 134 -2.46 -9.38 12.86
CA VAL A 134 -2.99 -10.63 12.28
C VAL A 134 -3.94 -10.33 11.11
N ILE A 135 -4.82 -9.35 11.27
CA ILE A 135 -5.74 -8.92 10.20
C ILE A 135 -4.95 -8.38 9.00
N ALA A 136 -3.99 -7.51 9.24
CA ALA A 136 -3.14 -6.96 8.19
C ALA A 136 -2.38 -8.06 7.44
N TRP A 137 -1.86 -9.05 8.16
CA TRP A 137 -1.16 -10.18 7.55
C TRP A 137 -2.09 -11.09 6.74
N LYS A 138 -3.34 -11.29 7.17
CA LYS A 138 -4.28 -12.24 6.54
C LYS A 138 -5.16 -11.60 5.46
N VAL A 139 -5.46 -10.31 5.55
CA VAL A 139 -6.54 -9.66 4.78
C VAL A 139 -6.00 -8.68 3.71
N ILE A 140 -4.74 -8.24 3.83
CA ILE A 140 -4.13 -7.31 2.85
C ILE A 140 -3.44 -8.08 1.71
N ASP A 141 -3.98 -9.20 1.32
CA ASP A 141 -3.53 -9.92 0.13
C ASP A 141 -4.15 -9.33 -1.14
#